data_8a04ac5bd59fcbf6e22680f1a546d80b
#
_entry.id   8a04ac5bd59fcbf6e22680f1a546d80b
#
_cell.length_a   1.000
_cell.length_b   1.000
_cell.length_c   1.000
_cell.angle_alpha   90.00
_cell.angle_beta   90.00
_cell.angle_gamma   90.00
#
_symmetry.space_group_name_H-M   'P 1'
#
loop_
_entity.id
_entity.type
_entity.pdbx_description
1 polymer ?
#
loop_
_entity_poly.entity_id
_entity_poly.type
_entity_poly.pdbx_seq_one_letter_code
_entity_poly.pdbx_strand_id
1 'polypeptide(L)'
;MPYTYETNGAAIYKTSFHTIRSESDLKRFDQDEEKVAVRMIHAAGMVGLAKYIHFSEGFAKTAKAALLNGAPILCDARMVSEGITRTRLPADNEI
;
A
#
# COMPACT_ATOMS: atom_id res chain seq x y z
N MET A 1 -34.02 -5.82 -6.92
CA MET A 1 -32.90 -4.98 -6.48
C MET A 1 -31.83 -4.96 -7.55
N PRO A 2 -31.60 -3.85 -8.17
CA PRO A 2 -30.67 -3.78 -9.30
C PRO A 2 -29.20 -3.66 -8.93
N TYR A 3 -28.86 -3.52 -7.63
CA TYR A 3 -27.48 -3.31 -7.24
C TYR A 3 -26.79 -4.60 -6.91
N THR A 4 -25.58 -4.77 -7.46
CA THR A 4 -24.71 -5.87 -7.15
C THR A 4 -23.52 -5.32 -6.36
N TYR A 5 -23.26 -5.89 -5.21
CA TYR A 5 -22.15 -5.48 -4.36
C TYR A 5 -21.07 -6.53 -4.37
N GLU A 6 -19.82 -6.07 -4.54
CA GLU A 6 -18.68 -6.94 -4.37
C GLU A 6 -18.38 -7.06 -2.89
N THR A 7 -18.45 -8.29 -2.35
CA THR A 7 -18.23 -8.56 -0.92
C THR A 7 -16.92 -9.26 -0.65
N ASN A 8 -16.21 -9.72 -1.68
CA ASN A 8 -14.89 -10.36 -1.52
C ASN A 8 -13.82 -9.28 -1.36
N GLY A 9 -13.15 -9.24 -0.20
CA GLY A 9 -12.14 -8.23 0.10
C GLY A 9 -11.00 -8.20 -0.91
N ALA A 10 -10.51 -9.37 -1.34
CA ALA A 10 -9.44 -9.45 -2.33
C ALA A 10 -9.88 -8.89 -3.69
N ALA A 11 -11.11 -9.16 -4.11
CA ALA A 11 -11.66 -8.63 -5.35
C ALA A 11 -11.87 -7.12 -5.28
N ILE A 12 -12.30 -6.60 -4.13
CA ILE A 12 -12.43 -5.15 -3.91
C ILE A 12 -11.08 -4.47 -4.06
N TYR A 13 -10.04 -4.98 -3.42
CA TYR A 13 -8.68 -4.43 -3.55
C TYR A 13 -8.19 -4.49 -4.99
N LYS A 14 -8.38 -5.60 -5.67
CA LYS A 14 -7.96 -5.77 -7.06
C LYS A 14 -8.62 -4.73 -7.96
N THR A 15 -9.93 -4.55 -7.83
CA THR A 15 -10.70 -3.57 -8.61
C THR A 15 -10.26 -2.14 -8.31
N SER A 16 -10.13 -1.80 -7.04
CA SER A 16 -9.68 -0.48 -6.60
C SER A 16 -8.28 -0.17 -7.13
N PHE A 17 -7.34 -1.10 -7.01
CA PHE A 17 -5.97 -0.91 -7.48
C PHE A 17 -5.90 -0.79 -9.00
N HIS A 18 -6.71 -1.56 -9.72
CA HIS A 18 -6.80 -1.43 -11.18
C HIS A 18 -7.29 -0.03 -11.57
N THR A 19 -8.33 0.46 -10.93
CA THR A 19 -8.86 1.80 -11.16
C THR A 19 -7.81 2.87 -10.87
N ILE A 20 -7.10 2.75 -9.75
CA ILE A 20 -6.04 3.68 -9.37
C ILE A 20 -4.94 3.68 -10.43
N ARG A 21 -4.49 2.52 -10.87
CA ARG A 21 -3.45 2.40 -11.89
C ARG A 21 -3.85 2.99 -13.24
N SER A 22 -5.13 2.88 -13.61
CA SER A 22 -5.62 3.42 -14.87
C SER A 22 -5.84 4.94 -14.83
N GLU A 23 -6.11 5.52 -13.66
CA GLU A 23 -6.44 6.92 -13.50
C GLU A 23 -5.31 7.80 -12.97
N SER A 24 -4.28 7.19 -12.37
CA SER A 24 -3.16 7.91 -11.76
C SER A 24 -1.93 7.90 -12.64
N ASP A 25 -1.12 8.97 -12.58
CA ASP A 25 0.18 9.00 -13.21
C ASP A 25 1.21 8.39 -12.27
N LEU A 26 1.60 7.15 -12.55
CA LEU A 26 2.55 6.38 -11.75
C LEU A 26 3.88 6.14 -12.46
N LYS A 27 4.10 6.79 -13.59
CA LYS A 27 5.25 6.52 -14.49
C LYS A 27 6.60 6.78 -13.86
N ARG A 28 6.68 7.73 -12.93
CA ARG A 28 7.94 8.09 -12.27
C ARG A 28 8.36 7.13 -11.16
N PHE A 29 7.47 6.21 -10.77
CA PHE A 29 7.74 5.26 -9.71
C PHE A 29 8.30 3.96 -10.27
N ASP A 30 9.27 3.37 -9.57
CA ASP A 30 9.69 2.01 -9.88
C ASP A 30 8.61 1.00 -9.42
N GLN A 31 8.84 -0.28 -9.66
CA GLN A 31 7.85 -1.31 -9.38
C GLN A 31 7.46 -1.37 -7.89
N ASP A 32 8.42 -1.25 -6.99
CA ASP A 32 8.15 -1.31 -5.55
C ASP A 32 7.52 -0.02 -5.04
N GLU A 33 7.99 1.13 -5.51
CA GLU A 33 7.41 2.43 -5.19
C GLU A 33 5.96 2.53 -5.67
N GLU A 34 5.67 2.00 -6.86
CA GLU A 34 4.30 1.99 -7.39
C GLU A 34 3.35 1.25 -6.46
N LYS A 35 3.75 0.11 -5.94
CA LYS A 35 2.92 -0.66 -5.01
C LYS A 35 2.59 0.13 -3.74
N VAL A 36 3.57 0.85 -3.20
CA VAL A 36 3.36 1.71 -2.03
C VAL A 36 2.43 2.87 -2.39
N ALA A 37 2.69 3.55 -3.50
CA ALA A 37 1.89 4.68 -3.95
C ALA A 37 0.43 4.29 -4.19
N VAL A 38 0.17 3.15 -4.81
CA VAL A 38 -1.18 2.64 -5.05
C VAL A 38 -1.92 2.42 -3.73
N ARG A 39 -1.25 1.88 -2.72
CA ARG A 39 -1.84 1.69 -1.40
C ARG A 39 -2.15 3.02 -0.70
N MET A 40 -1.26 4.00 -0.82
CA MET A 40 -1.49 5.34 -0.27
C MET A 40 -2.70 6.00 -0.92
N ILE A 41 -2.81 5.92 -2.24
CA ILE A 41 -3.94 6.47 -3.00
C ILE A 41 -5.24 5.77 -2.63
N HIS A 42 -5.21 4.45 -2.48
CA HIS A 42 -6.37 3.66 -2.06
C HIS A 42 -6.86 4.11 -0.68
N ALA A 43 -5.95 4.28 0.27
CA ALA A 43 -6.29 4.72 1.63
C ALA A 43 -6.85 6.14 1.67
N ALA A 44 -6.30 7.04 0.85
CA ALA A 44 -6.74 8.43 0.78
C ALA A 44 -8.01 8.63 -0.06
N GLY A 45 -8.30 7.70 -0.99
CA GLY A 45 -9.41 7.85 -1.91
C GLY A 45 -9.23 8.95 -2.96
N MET A 46 -7.99 9.34 -3.24
CA MET A 46 -7.67 10.48 -4.10
C MET A 46 -6.61 10.10 -5.14
N VAL A 47 -7.03 9.90 -6.39
CA VAL A 47 -6.08 9.57 -7.48
C VAL A 47 -5.07 10.69 -7.75
N GLY A 48 -5.45 11.93 -7.52
CA GLY A 48 -4.56 13.08 -7.66
C GLY A 48 -3.42 13.14 -6.63
N LEU A 49 -3.45 12.30 -5.61
CA LEU A 49 -2.40 12.25 -4.60
C LEU A 49 -1.05 11.85 -5.19
N ALA A 50 -1.05 11.10 -6.30
CA ALA A 50 0.18 10.60 -6.93
C ALA A 50 1.23 11.69 -7.17
N LYS A 51 0.81 12.89 -7.58
CA LYS A 51 1.72 14.00 -7.86
C LYS A 51 2.41 14.56 -6.61
N TYR A 52 1.88 14.26 -5.43
CA TYR A 52 2.44 14.74 -4.16
C TYR A 52 3.26 13.66 -3.44
N ILE A 53 3.29 12.44 -3.95
CA ILE A 53 4.04 11.35 -3.32
C ILE A 53 5.49 11.42 -3.78
N HIS A 54 6.41 11.50 -2.81
CA HIS A 54 7.84 11.49 -3.06
C HIS A 54 8.52 10.46 -2.17
N PHE A 55 9.45 9.72 -2.74
CA PHE A 55 10.25 8.75 -2.00
C PHE A 55 11.72 9.19 -2.04
N SER A 56 12.42 8.97 -0.94
CA SER A 56 13.88 9.06 -0.98
C SER A 56 14.43 7.95 -1.87
N GLU A 57 15.59 8.18 -2.46
CA GLU A 57 16.21 7.22 -3.38
C GLU A 57 16.39 5.86 -2.71
N GLY A 58 15.85 4.82 -3.37
CA GLY A 58 15.95 3.45 -2.89
C GLY A 58 15.10 3.10 -1.67
N PHE A 59 14.22 3.99 -1.23
CA PHE A 59 13.42 3.77 -0.03
C PHE A 59 12.63 2.46 -0.07
N ALA A 60 11.83 2.24 -1.11
CA ALA A 60 10.96 1.07 -1.17
C ALA A 60 11.74 -0.23 -1.19
N LYS A 61 12.84 -0.27 -1.93
CA LYS A 61 13.72 -1.44 -2.00
C LYS A 61 14.38 -1.72 -0.65
N THR A 62 14.89 -0.70 0.00
CA THR A 62 15.54 -0.82 1.31
C THR A 62 14.54 -1.25 2.39
N ALA A 63 13.36 -0.66 2.42
CA ALA A 63 12.31 -1.03 3.36
C ALA A 63 11.85 -2.48 3.17
N LYS A 64 11.68 -2.89 1.93
CA LYS A 64 11.32 -4.28 1.61
C LYS A 64 12.37 -5.26 2.10
N ALA A 65 13.65 -4.97 1.86
CA ALA A 65 14.74 -5.81 2.32
C ALA A 65 14.78 -5.88 3.86
N ALA A 66 14.59 -4.77 4.54
CA ALA A 66 14.55 -4.72 6.00
C ALA A 66 13.43 -5.60 6.56
N LEU A 67 12.24 -5.52 5.99
CA LEU A 67 11.10 -6.34 6.42
C LEU A 67 11.34 -7.83 6.18
N LEU A 68 11.94 -8.19 5.04
CA LEU A 68 12.30 -9.58 4.75
C LEU A 68 13.32 -10.13 5.73
N ASN A 69 14.17 -9.27 6.28
CA ASN A 69 15.17 -9.62 7.29
C ASN A 69 14.65 -9.53 8.73
N GLY A 70 13.36 -9.37 8.93
CA GLY A 70 12.74 -9.42 10.25
C GLY A 70 12.75 -8.11 11.02
N ALA A 71 13.00 -6.98 10.38
CA ALA A 71 13.00 -5.69 11.07
C ALA A 71 11.67 -5.42 11.77
N PRO A 72 11.69 -4.85 12.98
CA PRO A 72 10.47 -4.47 13.67
C PRO A 72 9.85 -3.22 13.03
N ILE A 73 8.54 -3.05 13.22
CA ILE A 73 7.82 -1.88 12.75
C ILE A 73 7.48 -1.02 13.97
N LEU A 74 8.00 0.21 13.98
CA LEU A 74 7.76 1.14 15.07
C LEU A 74 6.58 2.03 14.74
N CYS A 75 5.58 2.04 15.62
CA CYS A 75 4.37 2.85 15.46
C CYS A 75 4.22 3.75 16.70
N ASP A 76 3.91 5.00 16.46
CA ASP A 76 3.68 5.96 17.56
C ASP A 76 2.22 5.99 18.03
N ALA A 77 1.32 5.37 17.27
CA ALA A 77 -0.09 5.33 17.59
C ALA A 77 -0.65 3.92 17.43
N ARG A 78 -1.55 3.56 18.33
CA ARG A 78 -2.17 2.24 18.33
C ARG A 78 -3.01 1.99 17.09
N MET A 79 -3.66 3.02 16.55
CA MET A 79 -4.44 2.93 15.32
C MET A 79 -3.57 2.48 14.15
N VAL A 80 -2.36 2.98 14.05
CA VAL A 80 -1.41 2.60 12.99
C VAL A 80 -0.99 1.13 13.17
N SER A 81 -0.61 0.73 14.39
CA SER A 81 -0.15 -0.64 14.65
C SER A 81 -1.26 -1.67 14.41
N GLU A 82 -2.49 -1.36 14.79
CA GLU A 82 -3.63 -2.25 14.56
C GLU A 82 -4.05 -2.32 13.09
N GLY A 83 -3.71 -1.31 12.30
CA GLY A 83 -3.99 -1.27 10.87
C GLY A 83 -3.08 -2.16 10.04
N ILE A 84 -1.98 -2.66 10.62
CA ILE A 84 -1.05 -3.52 9.88
C ILE A 84 -1.59 -4.94 9.81
N THR A 85 -1.66 -5.49 8.60
CA THR A 85 -2.09 -6.87 8.39
C THR A 85 -0.95 -7.83 8.71
N ARG A 86 -0.92 -8.33 9.93
CA ARG A 86 0.17 -9.16 10.44
C ARG A 86 0.42 -10.42 9.65
N THR A 87 -0.63 -11.03 9.10
CA THR A 87 -0.52 -12.25 8.29
C THR A 87 0.24 -12.05 6.98
N ARG A 88 0.42 -10.79 6.57
CA ARG A 88 1.17 -10.45 5.35
C ARG A 88 2.61 -10.07 5.61
N LEU A 89 3.03 -10.02 6.86
CA LEU A 89 4.42 -9.70 7.18
C LEU A 89 5.31 -10.90 6.84
N PRO A 90 6.47 -10.67 6.19
CA PRO A 90 7.26 -11.76 5.61
C PRO A 90 8.11 -12.54 6.61
N ALA A 91 8.32 -12.03 7.81
CA ALA A 91 9.26 -12.60 8.77
C ALA A 91 8.78 -12.51 10.21
N ASP A 92 7.48 -12.60 10.45
CA ASP A 92 6.88 -12.45 11.78
C ASP A 92 7.35 -11.18 12.50
N ASN A 93 7.48 -10.09 11.75
CA ASN A 93 8.00 -8.83 12.23
C ASN A 93 7.23 -8.33 13.45
N GLU A 94 7.94 -7.88 14.46
CA GLU A 94 7.34 -7.24 15.63
C GLU A 94 6.76 -5.87 15.26
N ILE A 95 5.69 -5.54 15.95
CA ILE A 95 5.05 -4.24 15.80
C ILE A 95 5.01 -3.53 17.14
#